data_ae0123b2ca87d616da5f91bba1b2c906
#
_entry.id   ae0123b2ca87d616da5f91bba1b2c906
#
_cell.length_a   1.000
_cell.length_b   1.000
_cell.length_c   1.000
_cell.angle_alpha   90.00
_cell.angle_beta   90.00
_cell.angle_gamma   90.00
#
_symmetry.space_group_name_H-M   'P 1'
#
loop_
_entity.id
_entity.type
_entity.pdbx_description
1 polymer ?
#
loop_
_entity_poly.entity_id
_entity_poly.type
_entity_poly.pdbx_seq_one_letter_code
_entity_poly.pdbx_strand_id
1 'polypeptide(L)'
;MCIRDSFHTEEHIKATGVGHTFLRYNLYLDFIPGLCPADGVIRGPAGDGRVAAVARDDIADVAVEVLVGEGHDGQAYDLTGAEAFTLAEAAEELSRASGRLITFEDETLEEARESRRPSGAADFEIEGWITSYAAIGAGDLEAVSDCVQRFLDRPPKRLGEWLRENPESYRHLLHPAA
;
A
#
# COMPACT_ATOMS: atom_id res chain seq x y z
N MET A 1 1.46 2.87 8.94
CA MET A 1 0.04 3.30 9.07
C MET A 1 -0.52 2.68 10.33
N CYS A 2 -1.17 3.43 11.22
CA CYS A 2 -1.66 2.86 12.47
C CYS A 2 -3.12 2.41 12.29
N ILE A 3 -3.31 1.15 11.93
CA ILE A 3 -4.64 0.50 11.79
C ILE A 3 -5.48 0.72 13.06
N ARG A 4 -4.83 0.70 14.23
CA ARG A 4 -5.49 0.95 15.51
C ARG A 4 -6.06 2.37 15.63
N ASP A 5 -5.36 3.38 15.13
CA ASP A 5 -5.85 4.76 15.17
C ASP A 5 -7.05 4.95 14.24
N SER A 6 -7.02 4.31 13.07
CA SER A 6 -8.16 4.30 12.14
C SER A 6 -9.38 3.65 12.77
N PHE A 7 -9.20 2.51 13.44
CA PHE A 7 -10.28 1.84 14.18
C PHE A 7 -10.90 2.75 15.25
N HIS A 8 -10.08 3.40 16.08
CA HIS A 8 -10.58 4.32 17.10
C HIS A 8 -11.28 5.53 16.49
N THR A 9 -10.82 6.02 15.35
CA THR A 9 -11.47 7.11 14.62
C THR A 9 -12.85 6.70 14.13
N GLU A 10 -12.99 5.51 13.55
CA GLU A 10 -14.29 4.97 13.13
C GLU A 10 -15.25 4.84 14.31
N GLU A 11 -14.81 4.27 15.44
CA GLU A 11 -15.64 4.12 16.63
C GLU A 11 -16.06 5.47 17.19
N HIS A 12 -15.18 6.48 17.15
CA HIS A 12 -15.54 7.84 17.56
C HIS A 12 -16.61 8.45 16.66
N ILE A 13 -16.47 8.34 15.34
CA ILE A 13 -17.45 8.83 14.36
C ILE A 13 -18.81 8.17 14.58
N LYS A 14 -18.83 6.82 14.70
CA LYS A 14 -20.05 6.07 14.99
C LYS A 14 -20.74 6.56 16.28
N ALA A 15 -19.98 6.84 17.34
CA ALA A 15 -20.52 7.31 18.61
C ALA A 15 -21.15 8.69 18.54
N THR A 16 -20.82 9.53 17.56
CA THR A 16 -21.45 10.84 17.35
C THR A 16 -22.84 10.76 16.74
N GLY A 17 -23.21 9.63 16.13
CA GLY A 17 -24.48 9.45 15.43
C GLY A 17 -24.57 10.18 14.08
N VAL A 18 -23.48 10.77 13.57
CA VAL A 18 -23.46 11.37 12.24
C VAL A 18 -23.53 10.29 11.15
N GLY A 19 -24.25 10.58 10.05
CA GLY A 19 -24.23 9.72 8.86
C GLY A 19 -22.79 9.56 8.33
N HIS A 20 -22.38 8.32 8.02
CA HIS A 20 -21.00 8.05 7.63
C HIS A 20 -20.90 6.84 6.71
N THR A 21 -19.86 6.83 5.89
CA THR A 21 -19.42 5.66 5.13
C THR A 21 -17.90 5.56 5.26
N PHE A 22 -17.39 4.38 5.58
CA PHE A 22 -15.94 4.16 5.69
C PHE A 22 -15.42 3.44 4.46
N LEU A 23 -14.44 4.06 3.79
CA LEU A 23 -13.64 3.42 2.76
C LEU A 23 -12.30 3.03 3.39
N ARG A 24 -12.12 1.74 3.65
CA ARG A 24 -10.91 1.19 4.26
C ARG A 24 -9.98 0.69 3.19
N TYR A 25 -8.73 1.09 3.26
CA TYR A 25 -7.67 0.64 2.36
C TYR A 25 -6.36 0.52 3.14
N ASN A 26 -5.45 -0.25 2.60
CA ASN A 26 -4.15 -0.49 3.22
C ASN A 26 -3.03 0.27 2.48
N LEU A 27 -2.12 -0.43 1.80
CA LEU A 27 -1.03 0.17 1.05
C LEU A 27 -1.50 0.56 -0.37
N TYR A 28 -0.87 1.60 -0.94
CA TYR A 28 -1.14 2.02 -2.31
C TYR A 28 -0.13 1.43 -3.29
N LEU A 29 -0.59 1.03 -4.50
CA LEU A 29 0.30 0.69 -5.61
C LEU A 29 1.27 1.84 -5.92
N ASP A 30 0.80 3.07 -5.79
CA ASP A 30 1.55 4.31 -5.99
C ASP A 30 2.80 4.45 -5.10
N PHE A 31 2.83 3.79 -3.95
CA PHE A 31 3.97 3.82 -3.03
C PHE A 31 5.01 2.73 -3.33
N ILE A 32 4.64 1.68 -4.05
CA ILE A 32 5.54 0.55 -4.30
C ILE A 32 6.88 0.97 -4.94
N PRO A 33 6.91 1.81 -6.00
CA PRO A 33 8.18 2.27 -6.56
C PRO A 33 9.03 3.07 -5.56
N GLY A 34 8.39 3.84 -4.68
CA GLY A 34 9.05 4.62 -3.64
C GLY A 34 9.67 3.80 -2.51
N LEU A 35 9.27 2.53 -2.37
CA LEU A 35 9.91 1.61 -1.40
C LEU A 35 11.30 1.16 -1.85
N CYS A 36 11.63 1.35 -3.13
CA CYS A 36 12.92 0.97 -3.71
C CYS A 36 13.80 2.20 -3.88
N PRO A 37 14.85 2.38 -3.08
CA PRO A 37 15.86 3.43 -3.28
C PRO A 37 16.66 3.25 -4.57
N ALA A 38 17.52 4.22 -4.88
CA ALA A 38 18.34 4.21 -6.10
C ALA A 38 19.33 3.03 -6.18
N ASP A 39 19.64 2.36 -5.06
CA ASP A 39 20.48 1.15 -5.05
C ASP A 39 19.77 -0.08 -5.60
N GLY A 40 18.45 -0.05 -5.73
CA GLY A 40 17.65 -1.15 -6.29
C GLY A 40 17.27 -2.23 -5.28
N VAL A 41 17.32 -1.93 -3.98
CA VAL A 41 16.97 -2.90 -2.92
C VAL A 41 15.83 -2.37 -2.06
N ILE A 42 14.68 -3.04 -2.11
CA ILE A 42 13.60 -2.82 -1.16
C ILE A 42 14.00 -3.48 0.16
N ARG A 43 13.93 -2.76 1.28
CA ARG A 43 14.29 -3.28 2.61
C ARG A 43 13.16 -3.09 3.60
N GLY A 44 12.94 -4.10 4.44
CA GLY A 44 11.99 -3.99 5.56
C GLY A 44 11.59 -5.33 6.16
N PRO A 45 11.07 -5.31 7.40
CA PRO A 45 10.72 -6.51 8.15
C PRO A 45 9.34 -7.06 7.72
N ALA A 46 9.25 -7.54 6.49
CA ALA A 46 8.00 -8.06 5.91
C ALA A 46 8.02 -9.56 5.66
N GLY A 47 9.21 -10.20 5.68
CA GLY A 47 9.36 -11.61 5.38
C GLY A 47 8.66 -12.00 4.08
N ASP A 48 7.93 -13.13 4.11
CA ASP A 48 7.09 -13.60 3.01
C ASP A 48 5.63 -13.11 3.12
N GLY A 49 5.37 -12.13 3.97
CA GLY A 49 4.04 -11.54 4.14
C GLY A 49 3.53 -10.89 2.85
N ARG A 50 2.21 -10.85 2.71
CA ARG A 50 1.54 -10.36 1.49
C ARG A 50 0.74 -9.11 1.76
N VAL A 51 0.61 -8.28 0.73
CA VAL A 51 -0.19 -7.05 0.78
C VAL A 51 -1.08 -6.94 -0.46
N ALA A 52 -2.37 -6.69 -0.26
CA ALA A 52 -3.34 -6.42 -1.33
C ALA A 52 -3.41 -4.92 -1.62
N ALA A 53 -2.29 -4.33 -2.08
CA ALA A 53 -2.19 -2.90 -2.34
C ALA A 53 -3.13 -2.47 -3.48
N VAL A 54 -3.78 -1.30 -3.32
CA VAL A 54 -4.78 -0.75 -4.25
C VAL A 54 -4.29 0.54 -4.89
N ALA A 55 -4.66 0.78 -6.15
CA ALA A 55 -4.37 2.06 -6.81
C ALA A 55 -5.22 3.20 -6.22
N ARG A 56 -4.64 4.38 -6.04
CA ARG A 56 -5.39 5.55 -5.55
C ARG A 56 -6.51 5.97 -6.49
N ASP A 57 -6.33 5.77 -7.81
CA ASP A 57 -7.38 6.04 -8.79
C ASP A 57 -8.60 5.14 -8.56
N ASP A 58 -8.39 3.83 -8.29
CA ASP A 58 -9.49 2.91 -7.97
C ASP A 58 -10.24 3.34 -6.70
N ILE A 59 -9.51 3.83 -5.69
CA ILE A 59 -10.14 4.37 -4.46
C ILE A 59 -10.96 5.62 -4.79
N ALA A 60 -10.41 6.53 -5.62
CA ALA A 60 -11.10 7.76 -6.00
C ALA A 60 -12.38 7.47 -6.79
N ASP A 61 -12.32 6.54 -7.75
CA ASP A 61 -13.48 6.12 -8.54
C ASP A 61 -14.58 5.53 -7.62
N VAL A 62 -14.22 4.63 -6.69
CA VAL A 62 -15.19 4.08 -5.72
C VAL A 62 -15.75 5.18 -4.81
N ALA A 63 -14.91 6.14 -4.39
CA ALA A 63 -15.40 7.27 -3.58
C ALA A 63 -16.44 8.11 -4.32
N VAL A 64 -16.27 8.31 -5.64
CA VAL A 64 -17.27 8.99 -6.49
C VAL A 64 -18.58 8.21 -6.50
N GLU A 65 -18.55 6.88 -6.75
CA GLU A 65 -19.74 6.04 -6.77
C GLU A 65 -20.50 6.08 -5.43
N VAL A 66 -19.77 6.03 -4.31
CA VAL A 66 -20.34 6.13 -2.97
C VAL A 66 -20.97 7.51 -2.70
N LEU A 67 -20.33 8.60 -3.19
CA LEU A 67 -20.81 9.97 -2.96
C LEU A 67 -22.05 10.32 -3.78
N VAL A 68 -22.18 9.74 -4.99
CA VAL A 68 -23.33 10.03 -5.87
C VAL A 68 -24.43 8.97 -5.75
N GLY A 69 -24.12 7.80 -5.20
CA GLY A 69 -25.03 6.69 -4.99
C GLY A 69 -25.89 6.86 -3.72
N GLU A 70 -26.77 5.91 -3.51
CA GLU A 70 -27.65 5.85 -2.33
C GLU A 70 -27.43 4.53 -1.55
N GLY A 71 -27.80 4.52 -0.27
CA GLY A 71 -27.77 3.29 0.56
C GLY A 71 -26.40 2.98 1.18
N HIS A 72 -25.47 3.92 1.19
CA HIS A 72 -24.13 3.76 1.73
C HIS A 72 -23.99 4.22 3.20
N ASP A 73 -25.01 4.88 3.76
CA ASP A 73 -24.95 5.35 5.13
C ASP A 73 -24.78 4.19 6.12
N GLY A 74 -23.86 4.34 7.07
CA GLY A 74 -23.50 3.34 8.06
C GLY A 74 -22.68 2.15 7.49
N GLN A 75 -22.28 2.19 6.22
CA GLN A 75 -21.52 1.11 5.59
C GLN A 75 -20.00 1.27 5.76
N ALA A 76 -19.29 0.16 5.65
CA ALA A 76 -17.83 0.12 5.57
C ALA A 76 -17.41 -0.80 4.41
N TYR A 77 -16.51 -0.33 3.58
CA TYR A 77 -16.04 -1.03 2.38
C TYR A 77 -14.52 -1.18 2.43
N ASP A 78 -14.04 -2.43 2.38
CA ASP A 78 -12.62 -2.71 2.30
C ASP A 78 -12.18 -2.67 0.84
N LEU A 79 -11.36 -1.68 0.46
CA LEU A 79 -10.88 -1.47 -0.89
C LEU A 79 -9.47 -2.03 -1.02
N THR A 80 -9.32 -3.07 -1.83
CA THR A 80 -8.05 -3.75 -2.06
C THR A 80 -7.72 -3.85 -3.54
N GLY A 81 -6.47 -4.15 -3.86
CA GLY A 81 -6.06 -4.52 -5.20
C GLY A 81 -6.64 -5.87 -5.63
N ALA A 82 -6.35 -6.24 -6.89
CA ALA A 82 -6.84 -7.48 -7.50
C ALA A 82 -6.22 -8.75 -6.88
N GLU A 83 -5.08 -8.61 -6.23
CA GLU A 83 -4.30 -9.71 -5.68
C GLU A 83 -3.44 -9.24 -4.50
N ALA A 84 -3.05 -10.18 -3.64
CA ALA A 84 -2.05 -9.95 -2.63
C ALA A 84 -0.69 -10.46 -3.15
N PHE A 85 0.37 -9.66 -2.97
CA PHE A 85 1.72 -9.98 -3.40
C PHE A 85 2.72 -9.72 -2.27
N THR A 86 3.86 -10.42 -2.32
CA THR A 86 5.01 -10.18 -1.41
C THR A 86 5.85 -9.02 -1.90
N LEU A 87 6.71 -8.45 -1.05
CA LEU A 87 7.65 -7.42 -1.49
C LEU A 87 8.71 -7.97 -2.45
N ALA A 88 9.01 -9.27 -2.40
CA ALA A 88 9.86 -9.93 -3.40
C ALA A 88 9.18 -9.96 -4.78
N GLU A 89 7.89 -10.32 -4.85
CA GLU A 89 7.11 -10.27 -6.09
C GLU A 89 6.98 -8.82 -6.62
N ALA A 90 6.84 -7.82 -5.71
CA ALA A 90 6.87 -6.40 -6.10
C ALA A 90 8.22 -5.98 -6.71
N ALA A 91 9.33 -6.45 -6.13
CA ALA A 91 10.68 -6.21 -6.67
C ALA A 91 10.86 -6.82 -8.07
N GLU A 92 10.28 -8.00 -8.32
CA GLU A 92 10.27 -8.61 -9.65
C GLU A 92 9.47 -7.78 -10.68
N GLU A 93 8.29 -7.27 -10.30
CA GLU A 93 7.50 -6.40 -11.17
C GLU A 93 8.24 -5.09 -11.50
N LEU A 94 8.88 -4.48 -10.50
CA LEU A 94 9.73 -3.30 -10.70
C LEU A 94 10.94 -3.62 -11.58
N SER A 95 11.54 -4.81 -11.44
CA SER A 95 12.64 -5.25 -12.30
C SER A 95 12.20 -5.36 -13.75
N ARG A 96 11.03 -5.95 -14.00
CA ARG A 96 10.45 -6.06 -15.35
C ARG A 96 10.13 -4.69 -15.96
N ALA A 97 9.58 -3.78 -15.16
CA ALA A 97 9.20 -2.45 -15.61
C ALA A 97 10.42 -1.55 -15.89
N SER A 98 11.44 -1.58 -15.02
CA SER A 98 12.61 -0.71 -15.12
C SER A 98 13.73 -1.26 -15.99
N GLY A 99 13.73 -2.57 -16.28
CA GLY A 99 14.85 -3.25 -16.95
C GLY A 99 16.11 -3.40 -16.10
N ARG A 100 16.03 -3.13 -14.80
CA ARG A 100 17.10 -3.19 -13.81
C ARG A 100 16.80 -4.27 -12.78
N LEU A 101 17.82 -5.00 -12.31
CA LEU A 101 17.64 -5.94 -11.21
C LEU A 101 17.28 -5.17 -9.92
N ILE A 102 16.11 -5.48 -9.39
CA ILE A 102 15.60 -4.99 -8.10
C ILE A 102 15.35 -6.21 -7.23
N THR A 103 15.70 -6.12 -5.96
CA THR A 103 15.57 -7.21 -5.00
C THR A 103 14.87 -6.75 -3.73
N PHE A 104 14.37 -7.70 -2.97
CA PHE A 104 13.88 -7.49 -1.60
C PHE A 104 14.86 -8.12 -0.61
N GLU A 105 15.16 -7.39 0.46
CA GLU A 105 15.99 -7.82 1.58
C GLU A 105 15.13 -7.70 2.86
N ASP A 106 14.87 -8.86 3.48
CA ASP A 106 14.14 -8.88 4.75
C ASP A 106 15.06 -8.41 5.88
N GLU A 107 14.57 -7.49 6.69
CA GLU A 107 15.28 -6.92 7.83
C GLU A 107 14.60 -7.35 9.13
N THR A 108 15.37 -7.53 10.18
CA THR A 108 14.82 -7.51 11.54
C THR A 108 14.32 -6.10 11.89
N LEU A 109 13.49 -5.96 12.93
CA LEU A 109 13.02 -4.65 13.39
C LEU A 109 14.18 -3.73 13.80
N GLU A 110 15.30 -4.27 14.29
CA GLU A 110 16.47 -3.50 14.69
C GLU A 110 17.26 -3.02 13.48
N GLU A 111 17.53 -3.91 12.53
CA GLU A 111 18.17 -3.55 11.25
C GLU A 111 17.35 -2.50 10.49
N ALA A 112 16.02 -2.62 10.52
CA ALA A 112 15.12 -1.65 9.91
C ALA A 112 15.21 -0.25 10.55
N ARG A 113 15.44 -0.15 11.85
CA ARG A 113 15.70 1.14 12.52
C ARG A 113 17.06 1.72 12.12
N GLU A 114 18.09 0.88 12.14
CA GLU A 114 19.44 1.29 11.76
C GLU A 114 19.53 1.79 10.31
N SER A 115 18.93 1.04 9.37
CA SER A 115 18.97 1.37 7.93
C SER A 115 18.24 2.70 7.61
N ARG A 116 17.27 3.11 8.44
CA ARG A 116 16.49 4.35 8.25
C ARG A 116 17.02 5.58 8.99
N ARG A 117 17.90 5.41 9.99
CA ARG A 117 18.49 6.54 10.73
C ARG A 117 19.15 7.61 9.85
N PRO A 118 19.88 7.24 8.76
CA PRO A 118 20.50 8.25 7.89
C PRO A 118 19.51 9.16 7.16
N SER A 119 18.21 8.84 7.12
CA SER A 119 17.17 9.69 6.53
C SER A 119 16.99 11.02 7.24
N GLY A 120 17.37 11.10 8.52
CA GLY A 120 17.11 12.27 9.38
C GLY A 120 15.65 12.45 9.78
N ALA A 121 14.79 11.48 9.49
CA ALA A 121 13.39 11.50 9.92
C ALA A 121 13.27 11.37 11.45
N ALA A 122 12.18 11.87 12.02
CA ALA A 122 11.92 11.74 13.44
C ALA A 122 11.64 10.27 13.81
N ASP A 123 11.98 9.87 15.04
CA ASP A 123 11.81 8.48 15.51
C ASP A 123 10.39 7.95 15.29
N PHE A 124 9.35 8.75 15.52
CA PHE A 124 7.97 8.33 15.32
C PHE A 124 7.62 8.05 13.85
N GLU A 125 8.27 8.74 12.90
CA GLU A 125 8.09 8.50 11.46
C GLU A 125 8.76 7.18 11.07
N ILE A 126 9.99 6.96 11.55
CA ILE A 126 10.74 5.72 11.34
C ILE A 126 9.95 4.52 11.89
N GLU A 127 9.43 4.60 13.12
CA GLU A 127 8.58 3.54 13.68
C GLU A 127 7.29 3.36 12.88
N GLY A 128 6.68 4.44 12.38
CA GLY A 128 5.52 4.36 11.50
C GLY A 128 5.79 3.59 10.21
N TRP A 129 6.95 3.81 9.58
CA TRP A 129 7.37 3.06 8.40
C TRP A 129 7.62 1.58 8.73
N ILE A 130 8.38 1.30 9.78
CA ILE A 130 8.71 -0.07 10.19
C ILE A 130 7.46 -0.89 10.54
N THR A 131 6.52 -0.30 11.29
CA THR A 131 5.28 -0.98 11.67
C THR A 131 4.41 -1.29 10.45
N SER A 132 4.50 -0.52 9.36
CA SER A 132 3.79 -0.82 8.11
C SER A 132 4.32 -2.10 7.45
N TYR A 133 5.64 -2.30 7.42
CA TYR A 133 6.25 -3.55 6.93
C TYR A 133 5.95 -4.72 7.87
N ALA A 134 6.05 -4.51 9.18
CA ALA A 134 5.73 -5.55 10.16
C ALA A 134 4.26 -6.02 10.05
N ALA A 135 3.32 -5.12 9.73
CA ALA A 135 1.93 -5.49 9.46
C ALA A 135 1.78 -6.37 8.20
N ILE A 136 2.60 -6.13 7.15
CA ILE A 136 2.68 -7.04 6.00
C ILE A 136 3.16 -8.41 6.47
N GLY A 137 4.28 -8.47 7.21
CA GLY A 137 4.85 -9.70 7.74
C GLY A 137 3.90 -10.48 8.65
N ALA A 138 3.03 -9.78 9.38
CA ALA A 138 2.01 -10.40 10.22
C ALA A 138 0.77 -10.92 9.47
N GLY A 139 0.64 -10.63 8.15
CA GLY A 139 -0.53 -11.01 7.34
C GLY A 139 -1.74 -10.08 7.51
N ASP A 140 -1.59 -8.95 8.20
CA ASP A 140 -2.70 -8.03 8.47
C ASP A 140 -3.24 -7.35 7.19
N LEU A 141 -2.46 -7.37 6.09
CA LEU A 141 -2.75 -6.65 4.86
C LEU A 141 -2.99 -7.58 3.64
N GLU A 142 -3.11 -8.89 3.84
CA GLU A 142 -3.19 -9.86 2.75
C GLU A 142 -4.61 -10.08 2.19
N ALA A 143 -5.65 -9.72 2.97
CA ALA A 143 -7.02 -9.96 2.58
C ALA A 143 -7.37 -9.21 1.28
N VAL A 144 -7.97 -9.92 0.33
CA VAL A 144 -8.46 -9.38 -0.94
C VAL A 144 -9.99 -9.32 -0.89
N SER A 145 -10.57 -8.17 -1.23
CA SER A 145 -12.01 -7.95 -1.35
C SER A 145 -12.45 -7.79 -2.80
N ASP A 146 -13.72 -7.96 -3.06
CA ASP A 146 -14.35 -7.72 -4.37
C ASP A 146 -14.96 -6.31 -4.48
N CYS A 147 -14.81 -5.47 -3.47
CA CYS A 147 -15.49 -4.17 -3.39
C CYS A 147 -15.21 -3.29 -4.60
N VAL A 148 -13.93 -3.11 -5.00
CA VAL A 148 -13.58 -2.29 -6.16
C VAL A 148 -14.26 -2.81 -7.42
N GLN A 149 -14.23 -4.13 -7.66
CA GLN A 149 -14.87 -4.72 -8.82
C GLN A 149 -16.40 -4.53 -8.81
N ARG A 150 -17.03 -4.63 -7.65
CA ARG A 150 -18.49 -4.45 -7.52
C ARG A 150 -18.93 -3.02 -7.77
N PHE A 151 -18.15 -2.03 -7.33
CA PHE A 151 -18.48 -0.63 -7.55
C PHE A 151 -18.21 -0.18 -8.98
N LEU A 152 -17.10 -0.62 -9.57
CA LEU A 152 -16.60 -0.09 -10.83
C LEU A 152 -16.93 -0.97 -12.06
N ASP A 153 -17.57 -2.13 -11.86
CA ASP A 153 -17.83 -3.14 -12.91
C ASP A 153 -16.58 -3.52 -13.73
N ARG A 154 -15.41 -3.41 -13.09
CA ARG A 154 -14.11 -3.81 -13.61
C ARG A 154 -13.20 -4.28 -12.47
N PRO A 155 -12.21 -5.15 -12.74
CA PRO A 155 -11.25 -5.53 -11.72
C PRO A 155 -10.41 -4.32 -11.30
N PRO A 156 -9.93 -4.28 -10.02
CA PRO A 156 -8.91 -3.32 -9.62
C PRO A 156 -7.59 -3.56 -10.37
N LYS A 157 -6.77 -2.52 -10.49
CA LYS A 157 -5.48 -2.60 -11.18
C LYS A 157 -4.52 -3.56 -10.47
N ARG A 158 -3.76 -4.33 -11.27
CA ARG A 158 -2.62 -5.12 -10.79
C ARG A 158 -1.35 -4.26 -10.79
N LEU A 159 -0.38 -4.59 -9.95
CA LEU A 159 0.88 -3.82 -9.86
C LEU A 159 1.58 -3.68 -11.22
N GLY A 160 1.75 -4.76 -11.96
CA GLY A 160 2.42 -4.71 -13.26
C GLY A 160 1.65 -3.92 -14.33
N GLU A 161 0.33 -3.86 -14.25
CA GLU A 161 -0.51 -3.01 -15.12
C GLU A 161 -0.33 -1.55 -14.74
N TRP A 162 -0.44 -1.24 -13.44
CA TRP A 162 -0.28 0.10 -12.93
C TRP A 162 1.11 0.68 -13.26
N LEU A 163 2.19 -0.09 -13.11
CA LEU A 163 3.56 0.33 -13.46
C LEU A 163 3.69 0.66 -14.95
N ARG A 164 3.07 -0.11 -15.85
CA ARG A 164 3.09 0.19 -17.30
C ARG A 164 2.38 1.47 -17.65
N GLU A 165 1.31 1.81 -16.94
CA GLU A 165 0.55 3.05 -17.11
C GLU A 165 1.22 4.26 -16.48
N ASN A 166 2.10 4.06 -15.48
CA ASN A 166 2.74 5.10 -14.68
C ASN A 166 4.29 5.02 -14.71
N PRO A 167 4.94 5.07 -15.90
CA PRO A 167 6.39 4.89 -16.00
C PRO A 167 7.20 5.97 -15.28
N GLU A 168 6.63 7.15 -15.04
CA GLU A 168 7.25 8.23 -14.28
C GLU A 168 7.44 7.88 -12.80
N SER A 169 6.62 6.99 -12.26
CA SER A 169 6.64 6.61 -10.84
C SER A 169 7.94 5.93 -10.42
N TYR A 170 8.62 5.23 -11.34
CA TYR A 170 9.89 4.54 -11.11
C TYR A 170 11.05 5.13 -11.92
N ARG A 171 10.94 6.40 -12.39
CA ARG A 171 12.00 7.07 -13.16
C ARG A 171 13.35 7.09 -12.43
N HIS A 172 13.34 7.22 -11.10
CA HIS A 172 14.54 7.17 -10.26
C HIS A 172 15.28 5.84 -10.31
N LEU A 173 14.62 4.77 -10.76
CA LEU A 173 15.22 3.44 -10.92
C LEU A 173 15.84 3.23 -12.31
N LEU A 174 15.53 4.06 -13.31
CA LEU A 174 16.02 3.93 -14.68
C LEU A 174 17.49 4.36 -14.85
N HIS A 175 18.01 5.17 -13.92
CA HIS A 175 19.38 5.65 -13.95
C HIS A 175 20.10 5.12 -12.71
N PRO A 176 21.23 4.38 -12.86
CA PRO A 176 22.04 4.05 -11.71
C PRO A 176 22.49 5.32 -11.01
N ALA A 177 22.50 5.31 -9.67
CA ALA A 177 23.11 6.40 -8.90
C ALA A 177 24.54 6.61 -9.38
N ALA A 178 24.86 7.84 -9.75
CA ALA A 178 26.20 8.22 -10.20
C ALA A 178 27.19 8.18 -9.04
#